data_6a0a664f2db8e1d8a37841c559f45336
#
_entry.id   6a0a664f2db8e1d8a37841c559f45336
#
_cell.length_a   1.000
_cell.length_b   1.000
_cell.length_c   1.000
_cell.angle_alpha   90.00
_cell.angle_beta   90.00
_cell.angle_gamma   90.00
#
_symmetry.space_group_name_H-M   'P 1'
#
loop_
_entity.id
_entity.type
_entity.pdbx_description
1 polymer ?
#
loop_
_entity_poly.entity_id
_entity_poly.type
_entity_poly.pdbx_seq_one_letter_code
_entity_poly.pdbx_strand_id
1 'polypeptide(L)'
;ATIRRQRQMCIRDSLYMDKLNEINGLSVSTPQEIMIFNFTALAEISGMIVLALVAIAIFDFVYQKWHHEQQLKMTKQEVKEENKQTEGDPQLKQRIRQIQREMSNARMMQEVPKADALIVNPTHFSVALQYDREVMEAPTVIAKGADYLALRMRNVARENDVPILERPALARDLYSSVDIGESIPERFYKAIAEILAYVYRLKSA
;
A
#
# COMPACT_ATOMS: atom_id res chain seq x y z
N ALA A 1 26.10 -24.14 50.76
CA ALA A 1 25.05 -23.21 51.27
C ALA A 1 25.37 -22.78 52.72
N THR A 2 25.91 -23.62 53.55
CA THR A 2 26.19 -23.39 55.01
C THR A 2 27.28 -22.35 55.25
N ILE A 3 28.36 -22.36 54.50
CA ILE A 3 29.48 -21.42 54.64
C ILE A 3 29.15 -20.00 54.31
N ARG A 4 28.25 -19.78 53.30
CA ARG A 4 27.77 -18.45 52.93
C ARG A 4 26.86 -17.84 53.99
N ARG A 5 25.99 -18.64 54.61
CA ARG A 5 25.14 -18.20 55.74
C ARG A 5 25.97 -17.83 56.97
N GLN A 6 27.01 -18.61 57.29
CA GLN A 6 27.87 -18.29 58.39
C GLN A 6 28.65 -16.98 58.20
N ARG A 7 29.17 -16.69 57.00
CA ARG A 7 29.84 -15.40 56.73
C ARG A 7 28.88 -14.20 56.81
N GLN A 8 27.65 -14.35 56.35
CA GLN A 8 26.67 -13.29 56.46
C GLN A 8 26.23 -13.01 57.91
N MET A 9 26.15 -14.07 58.76
CA MET A 9 25.86 -13.88 60.15
C MET A 9 27.02 -13.19 60.87
N CYS A 10 28.30 -13.60 60.68
CA CYS A 10 29.45 -12.96 61.29
C CYS A 10 29.61 -11.48 60.94
N ILE A 11 29.37 -11.08 59.69
CA ILE A 11 29.45 -9.67 59.26
C ILE A 11 28.36 -8.86 59.95
N ARG A 12 27.14 -9.40 59.99
CA ARG A 12 26.00 -8.72 60.64
C ARG A 12 26.19 -8.57 62.11
N ASP A 13 26.70 -9.63 62.77
CA ASP A 13 26.92 -9.65 64.23
C ASP A 13 28.09 -8.73 64.65
N SER A 14 29.15 -8.63 63.83
CA SER A 14 30.23 -7.66 64.01
C SER A 14 29.76 -6.22 63.94
N LEU A 15 28.95 -5.85 62.86
CA LEU A 15 28.39 -4.52 62.70
C LEU A 15 27.43 -4.18 63.85
N TYR A 16 26.69 -5.15 64.34
CA TYR A 16 25.75 -4.93 65.43
C TYR A 16 26.44 -4.69 66.74
N MET A 17 27.54 -5.45 67.03
CA MET A 17 28.35 -5.29 68.23
C MET A 17 29.09 -3.94 68.25
N ASP A 18 29.64 -3.47 67.14
CA ASP A 18 30.26 -2.17 67.06
C ASP A 18 29.27 -1.03 67.37
N LYS A 19 28.06 -1.10 66.86
CA LYS A 19 26.99 -0.12 67.14
C LYS A 19 26.50 -0.18 68.59
N LEU A 20 26.45 -1.37 69.20
CA LEU A 20 26.08 -1.52 70.62
C LEU A 20 27.16 -0.94 71.56
N ASN A 21 28.47 -1.09 71.26
CA ASN A 21 29.55 -0.48 72.05
C ASN A 21 29.51 1.07 71.93
N GLU A 22 29.16 1.62 70.75
CA GLU A 22 29.00 3.03 70.56
C GLU A 22 27.81 3.63 71.34
N ILE A 23 26.68 2.90 71.39
CA ILE A 23 25.51 3.21 72.25
C ILE A 23 25.80 3.18 73.74
N ASN A 24 26.57 2.18 74.20
CA ASN A 24 26.95 2.10 75.60
C ASN A 24 27.88 3.24 76.06
N GLY A 25 28.75 3.78 75.18
CA GLY A 25 29.54 4.95 75.41
C GLY A 25 28.74 6.26 75.61
N LEU A 26 27.53 6.32 75.00
CA LEU A 26 26.66 7.50 75.11
C LEU A 26 26.05 7.72 76.47
N SER A 27 26.07 6.73 77.37
CA SER A 27 25.57 6.84 78.78
C SER A 27 26.34 7.83 79.64
N VAL A 28 27.53 8.25 79.21
CA VAL A 28 28.44 9.16 79.96
C VAL A 28 28.64 10.46 79.17
N SER A 29 27.97 10.64 77.99
CA SER A 29 28.20 11.74 77.07
C SER A 29 27.35 12.93 77.41
N THR A 30 27.78 14.14 76.90
CA THR A 30 26.98 15.39 77.01
C THR A 30 25.74 15.40 76.16
N PRO A 31 24.68 16.12 76.53
CA PRO A 31 23.46 16.19 75.70
C PRO A 31 23.70 16.61 74.25
N GLN A 32 24.72 17.40 73.98
CA GLN A 32 25.09 17.80 72.61
C GLN A 32 25.66 16.65 71.78
N GLU A 33 26.52 15.84 72.41
CA GLU A 33 27.06 14.64 71.73
C GLU A 33 26.00 13.63 71.38
N ILE A 34 24.99 13.45 72.25
CA ILE A 34 23.86 12.57 72.02
C ILE A 34 23.03 13.07 70.83
N MET A 35 22.81 14.40 70.75
CA MET A 35 22.06 14.98 69.58
C MET A 35 22.84 14.78 68.25
N ILE A 36 24.14 15.05 68.25
CA ILE A 36 24.98 14.87 67.06
C ILE A 36 24.95 13.39 66.61
N PHE A 37 25.12 12.44 67.57
CA PHE A 37 25.06 11.02 67.29
C PHE A 37 23.74 10.60 66.66
N ASN A 38 22.60 11.04 67.22
CA ASN A 38 21.29 10.71 66.67
C ASN A 38 21.09 11.28 65.25
N PHE A 39 21.57 12.54 65.03
CA PHE A 39 21.46 13.15 63.74
C PHE A 39 22.32 12.47 62.66
N THR A 40 23.55 12.09 63.00
CA THR A 40 24.44 11.36 62.09
C THR A 40 23.93 9.96 61.80
N ALA A 41 23.43 9.23 62.81
CA ALA A 41 22.84 7.92 62.62
C ALA A 41 21.58 7.96 61.72
N LEU A 42 20.73 8.99 61.89
CA LEU A 42 19.56 9.20 61.06
C LEU A 42 19.94 9.53 59.62
N ALA A 43 20.97 10.36 59.44
CA ALA A 43 21.50 10.73 58.11
C ALA A 43 22.10 9.51 57.39
N GLU A 44 22.86 8.65 58.08
CA GLU A 44 23.40 7.43 57.51
C GLU A 44 22.31 6.44 57.08
N ILE A 45 21.34 6.21 57.95
CA ILE A 45 20.20 5.30 57.63
C ILE A 45 19.40 5.85 56.44
N SER A 46 19.08 7.14 56.43
CA SER A 46 18.37 7.75 55.35
C SER A 46 19.14 7.72 54.02
N GLY A 47 20.47 7.92 54.09
CA GLY A 47 21.37 7.81 52.95
C GLY A 47 21.38 6.39 52.34
N MET A 48 21.45 5.35 53.19
CA MET A 48 21.39 3.96 52.73
C MET A 48 20.03 3.62 52.08
N ILE A 49 18.92 4.13 52.66
CA ILE A 49 17.59 3.91 52.10
C ILE A 49 17.49 4.57 50.72
N VAL A 50 17.93 5.84 50.60
CA VAL A 50 17.91 6.56 49.31
C VAL A 50 18.74 5.82 48.25
N LEU A 51 19.95 5.35 48.65
CA LEU A 51 20.80 4.62 47.71
C LEU A 51 20.16 3.30 47.24
N ALA A 52 19.49 2.58 48.15
CA ALA A 52 18.75 1.39 47.79
C ALA A 52 17.57 1.67 46.86
N LEU A 53 16.83 2.77 47.12
CA LEU A 53 15.72 3.20 46.25
C LEU A 53 16.21 3.61 44.86
N VAL A 54 17.34 4.32 44.75
CA VAL A 54 17.97 4.68 43.49
C VAL A 54 18.36 3.44 42.68
N ALA A 55 18.96 2.43 43.35
CA ALA A 55 19.31 1.19 42.67
C ALA A 55 18.07 0.48 42.13
N ILE A 56 16.98 0.39 42.89
CA ILE A 56 15.73 -0.20 42.49
C ILE A 56 15.11 0.61 41.28
N ALA A 57 15.12 1.94 41.34
CA ALA A 57 14.61 2.78 40.30
C ALA A 57 15.36 2.61 38.96
N ILE A 58 16.69 2.44 39.03
CA ILE A 58 17.51 2.17 37.83
C ILE A 58 17.11 0.82 37.20
N PHE A 59 17.00 -0.25 38.03
CA PHE A 59 16.57 -1.55 37.52
C PHE A 59 15.15 -1.50 36.91
N ASP A 60 14.23 -0.83 37.58
CA ASP A 60 12.85 -0.68 37.09
C ASP A 60 12.79 0.09 35.76
N PHE A 61 13.55 1.20 35.66
CA PHE A 61 13.67 1.96 34.43
C PHE A 61 14.19 1.12 33.24
N VAL A 62 15.25 0.34 33.47
CA VAL A 62 15.82 -0.53 32.43
C VAL A 62 14.80 -1.60 31.99
N TYR A 63 14.13 -2.21 32.99
CA TYR A 63 13.11 -3.23 32.74
C TYR A 63 11.92 -2.67 31.96
N GLN A 64 11.39 -1.53 32.40
CA GLN A 64 10.26 -0.88 31.71
C GLN A 64 10.61 -0.47 30.28
N LYS A 65 11.81 0.10 30.06
CA LYS A 65 12.30 0.45 28.74
C LYS A 65 12.38 -0.77 27.83
N TRP A 66 12.98 -1.86 28.33
CA TRP A 66 13.09 -3.10 27.55
C TRP A 66 11.72 -3.71 27.24
N HIS A 67 10.80 -3.71 28.19
CA HIS A 67 9.45 -4.22 28.00
C HIS A 67 8.66 -3.38 27.00
N HIS A 68 8.75 -2.06 27.09
CA HIS A 68 8.14 -1.13 26.14
C HIS A 68 8.65 -1.33 24.70
N GLU A 69 9.97 -1.47 24.54
CA GLU A 69 10.54 -1.77 23.20
C GLU A 69 10.06 -3.11 22.64
N GLN A 70 9.82 -4.11 23.48
CA GLN A 70 9.26 -5.39 23.03
C GLN A 70 7.80 -5.25 22.55
N GLN A 71 7.01 -4.43 23.22
CA GLN A 71 5.62 -4.17 22.83
C GLN A 71 5.50 -3.36 21.52
N LEU A 72 6.49 -2.52 21.22
CA LEU A 72 6.54 -1.75 19.97
C LEU A 72 7.02 -2.56 18.76
N LYS A 73 7.60 -3.74 18.96
CA LYS A 73 8.04 -4.60 17.85
C LYS A 73 6.85 -5.32 17.23
N MET A 74 6.48 -4.88 16.05
CA MET A 74 5.46 -5.55 15.24
C MET A 74 5.99 -6.89 14.71
N THR A 75 5.13 -7.88 14.67
CA THR A 75 5.42 -9.14 14.00
C THR A 75 5.42 -8.96 12.48
N LYS A 76 6.10 -9.86 11.76
CA LYS A 76 6.09 -9.82 10.27
C LYS A 76 4.67 -9.92 9.68
N GLN A 77 3.74 -10.54 10.41
CA GLN A 77 2.35 -10.65 10.00
C GLN A 77 1.60 -9.33 10.18
N GLU A 78 1.77 -8.67 11.33
CA GLU A 78 1.18 -7.35 11.62
C GLU A 78 1.64 -6.29 10.62
N VAL A 79 2.94 -6.25 10.31
CA VAL A 79 3.49 -5.34 9.26
C VAL A 79 2.85 -5.60 7.89
N LYS A 80 2.63 -6.89 7.55
CA LYS A 80 1.98 -7.26 6.28
C LYS A 80 0.50 -6.86 6.25
N GLU A 81 -0.19 -6.98 7.37
CA GLU A 81 -1.60 -6.57 7.50
C GLU A 81 -1.75 -5.06 7.49
N GLU A 82 -0.87 -4.33 8.18
CA GLU A 82 -0.84 -2.87 8.16
C GLU A 82 -0.54 -2.31 6.76
N ASN A 83 0.41 -2.90 6.03
CA ASN A 83 0.67 -2.54 4.63
C ASN A 83 -0.54 -2.81 3.73
N LYS A 84 -1.27 -3.92 3.95
CA LYS A 84 -2.52 -4.19 3.22
C LYS A 84 -3.61 -3.17 3.54
N GLN A 85 -3.71 -2.71 4.78
CA GLN A 85 -4.71 -1.70 5.16
C GLN A 85 -4.36 -0.32 4.61
N THR A 86 -3.08 0.05 4.58
CA THR A 86 -2.62 1.37 4.16
C THR A 86 -2.51 1.50 2.64
N GLU A 87 -1.96 0.50 1.94
CA GLU A 87 -1.75 0.52 0.48
C GLU A 87 -2.85 -0.20 -0.32
N GLY A 88 -3.72 -0.94 0.37
CA GLY A 88 -4.71 -1.81 -0.24
C GLY A 88 -4.13 -3.16 -0.69
N ASP A 89 -4.99 -4.16 -0.82
CA ASP A 89 -4.58 -5.47 -1.31
C ASP A 89 -4.22 -5.38 -2.81
N PRO A 90 -2.97 -5.74 -3.22
CA PRO A 90 -2.56 -5.74 -4.63
C PRO A 90 -3.47 -6.59 -5.53
N GLN A 91 -4.03 -7.68 -4.99
CA GLN A 91 -4.97 -8.55 -5.72
C GLN A 91 -6.29 -7.82 -5.97
N LEU A 92 -6.78 -7.05 -4.99
CA LEU A 92 -7.99 -6.24 -5.15
C LEU A 92 -7.79 -5.16 -6.21
N LYS A 93 -6.64 -4.46 -6.19
CA LYS A 93 -6.29 -3.48 -7.23
C LYS A 93 -6.25 -4.09 -8.64
N GLN A 94 -5.68 -5.29 -8.77
CA GLN A 94 -5.65 -6.01 -10.04
C GLN A 94 -7.07 -6.38 -10.50
N ARG A 95 -7.90 -6.88 -9.59
CA ARG A 95 -9.28 -7.25 -9.91
C ARG A 95 -10.13 -6.05 -10.31
N ILE A 96 -9.98 -4.92 -9.63
CA ILE A 96 -10.66 -3.67 -10.00
C ILE A 96 -10.25 -3.24 -11.41
N ARG A 97 -8.95 -3.25 -11.74
CA ARG A 97 -8.46 -2.91 -13.08
C ARG A 97 -8.99 -3.86 -14.15
N GLN A 98 -9.08 -5.15 -13.85
CA GLN A 98 -9.64 -6.14 -14.76
C GLN A 98 -11.11 -5.84 -15.04
N ILE A 99 -11.93 -5.64 -14.00
CA ILE A 99 -13.35 -5.30 -14.13
C ILE A 99 -13.54 -4.00 -14.91
N GLN A 100 -12.72 -2.98 -14.64
CA GLN A 100 -12.77 -1.70 -15.38
C GLN A 100 -12.49 -1.91 -16.88
N ARG A 101 -11.48 -2.74 -17.24
CA ARG A 101 -11.20 -3.08 -18.65
C ARG A 101 -12.34 -3.85 -19.30
N GLU A 102 -12.90 -4.83 -18.59
CA GLU A 102 -14.04 -5.60 -19.10
C GLU A 102 -15.27 -4.72 -19.33
N MET A 103 -15.57 -3.80 -18.41
CA MET A 103 -16.67 -2.82 -18.58
C MET A 103 -16.41 -1.85 -19.72
N SER A 104 -15.18 -1.36 -19.88
CA SER A 104 -14.80 -0.49 -20.99
C SER A 104 -14.94 -1.20 -22.33
N ASN A 105 -14.45 -2.44 -22.42
CA ASN A 105 -14.58 -3.26 -23.62
C ASN A 105 -16.05 -3.59 -23.94
N ALA A 106 -16.88 -3.84 -22.93
CA ALA A 106 -18.30 -4.09 -23.12
C ALA A 106 -19.03 -2.85 -23.69
N ARG A 107 -18.74 -1.66 -23.16
CA ARG A 107 -19.28 -0.40 -23.71
C ARG A 107 -18.83 -0.16 -25.15
N MET A 108 -17.55 -0.33 -25.41
CA MET A 108 -16.99 -0.19 -26.75
C MET A 108 -17.66 -1.15 -27.76
N MET A 109 -17.95 -2.39 -27.36
CA MET A 109 -18.66 -3.35 -28.20
C MET A 109 -20.09 -2.94 -28.53
N GLN A 110 -20.76 -2.18 -27.66
CA GLN A 110 -22.10 -1.64 -27.92
C GLN A 110 -22.10 -0.52 -28.97
N GLU A 111 -20.94 0.10 -29.21
CA GLU A 111 -20.80 1.12 -30.24
C GLU A 111 -20.55 0.51 -31.64
N VAL A 112 -20.04 -0.71 -31.76
CA VAL A 112 -19.75 -1.37 -33.04
C VAL A 112 -20.97 -1.42 -34.01
N PRO A 113 -22.20 -1.73 -33.56
CA PRO A 113 -23.38 -1.68 -34.43
C PRO A 113 -23.70 -0.31 -35.03
N LYS A 114 -23.21 0.77 -34.44
CA LYS A 114 -23.43 2.15 -34.94
C LYS A 114 -22.40 2.57 -35.97
N ALA A 115 -21.42 1.71 -36.25
CA ALA A 115 -20.39 2.01 -37.23
C ALA A 115 -20.91 1.98 -38.65
N ASP A 116 -20.41 2.90 -39.47
CA ASP A 116 -20.67 2.88 -40.91
C ASP A 116 -19.81 1.89 -41.68
N ALA A 117 -18.61 1.62 -41.17
CA ALA A 117 -17.69 0.65 -41.72
C ALA A 117 -16.75 0.06 -40.64
N LEU A 118 -16.41 -1.22 -40.75
CA LEU A 118 -15.38 -1.87 -39.99
C LEU A 118 -14.17 -2.19 -40.89
N ILE A 119 -13.03 -1.54 -40.59
CA ILE A 119 -11.78 -1.79 -41.30
C ILE A 119 -11.00 -2.85 -40.57
N VAL A 120 -10.60 -3.91 -41.26
CA VAL A 120 -9.99 -5.06 -40.62
C VAL A 120 -8.63 -5.45 -41.24
N ASN A 121 -7.71 -5.85 -40.36
CA ASN A 121 -6.63 -6.75 -40.70
C ASN A 121 -7.08 -8.15 -40.22
N PRO A 122 -7.22 -9.15 -41.11
CA PRO A 122 -7.93 -10.40 -40.79
C PRO A 122 -7.48 -11.14 -39.56
N THR A 123 -6.21 -11.04 -39.20
CA THR A 123 -5.63 -11.80 -38.09
C THR A 123 -5.43 -10.99 -36.81
N HIS A 124 -5.35 -9.65 -36.91
CA HIS A 124 -4.83 -8.88 -35.77
C HIS A 124 -5.70 -7.70 -35.33
N PHE A 125 -6.19 -6.88 -36.24
CA PHE A 125 -6.82 -5.60 -35.87
C PHE A 125 -8.19 -5.39 -36.52
N SER A 126 -9.08 -4.73 -35.78
CA SER A 126 -10.34 -4.22 -36.29
C SER A 126 -10.56 -2.81 -35.78
N VAL A 127 -10.96 -1.89 -36.64
CA VAL A 127 -11.24 -0.49 -36.31
C VAL A 127 -12.60 -0.13 -36.90
N ALA A 128 -13.53 0.29 -36.05
CA ALA A 128 -14.87 0.72 -36.41
C ALA A 128 -14.89 2.24 -36.60
N LEU A 129 -15.36 2.67 -37.73
CA LEU A 129 -15.50 4.10 -38.10
C LEU A 129 -16.94 4.51 -38.18
N GLN A 130 -17.22 5.71 -37.70
CA GLN A 130 -18.49 6.38 -37.86
C GLN A 130 -18.26 7.71 -38.52
N TYR A 131 -19.14 8.07 -39.46
CA TYR A 131 -19.13 9.34 -40.15
C TYR A 131 -20.54 9.85 -40.43
N ASP A 132 -20.90 10.92 -39.82
CA ASP A 132 -22.15 11.66 -40.12
C ASP A 132 -21.80 12.95 -40.84
N ARG A 133 -22.29 13.06 -42.10
CA ARG A 133 -22.01 14.22 -42.96
C ARG A 133 -22.61 15.54 -42.47
N GLU A 134 -23.66 15.45 -41.65
CA GLU A 134 -24.37 16.66 -41.19
C GLU A 134 -23.74 17.23 -39.91
N VAL A 135 -23.06 16.39 -39.12
CA VAL A 135 -22.59 16.74 -37.77
C VAL A 135 -21.06 16.68 -37.64
N MET A 136 -20.38 15.82 -38.43
CA MET A 136 -18.96 15.55 -38.26
C MET A 136 -18.10 16.12 -39.39
N GLU A 137 -17.04 16.86 -39.03
CA GLU A 137 -16.07 17.36 -40.03
C GLU A 137 -15.21 16.24 -40.61
N ALA A 138 -14.92 15.21 -39.82
CA ALA A 138 -14.12 14.04 -40.18
C ALA A 138 -14.66 12.76 -39.58
N PRO A 139 -14.46 11.59 -40.20
CA PRO A 139 -14.77 10.28 -39.59
C PRO A 139 -14.07 10.08 -38.28
N THR A 140 -14.76 9.43 -37.32
CA THR A 140 -14.30 9.19 -35.97
C THR A 140 -14.15 7.70 -35.72
N VAL A 141 -13.13 7.29 -34.95
CA VAL A 141 -12.92 5.91 -34.48
C VAL A 141 -13.80 5.69 -33.27
N ILE A 142 -14.86 4.88 -33.38
CA ILE A 142 -15.77 4.60 -32.27
C ILE A 142 -15.40 3.32 -31.49
N ALA A 143 -14.70 2.38 -32.16
CA ALA A 143 -14.19 1.19 -31.50
C ALA A 143 -12.91 0.70 -32.19
N LYS A 144 -11.96 0.18 -31.41
CA LYS A 144 -10.76 -0.50 -31.94
C LYS A 144 -10.43 -1.72 -31.11
N GLY A 145 -10.01 -2.81 -31.74
CA GLY A 145 -9.68 -4.05 -31.06
C GLY A 145 -8.54 -4.81 -31.72
N ALA A 146 -7.81 -5.55 -30.90
CA ALA A 146 -6.75 -6.45 -31.37
C ALA A 146 -7.15 -7.90 -31.05
N ASP A 147 -6.65 -8.84 -31.84
CA ASP A 147 -6.74 -10.28 -31.69
C ASP A 147 -8.16 -10.78 -31.33
N TYR A 148 -8.38 -11.21 -30.10
CA TYR A 148 -9.67 -11.70 -29.63
C TYR A 148 -10.79 -10.62 -29.70
N LEU A 149 -10.49 -9.38 -29.33
CA LEU A 149 -11.46 -8.28 -29.45
C LEU A 149 -11.77 -7.97 -30.91
N ALA A 150 -10.77 -7.98 -31.79
CA ALA A 150 -10.97 -7.79 -33.22
C ALA A 150 -11.88 -8.87 -33.82
N LEU A 151 -11.74 -10.11 -33.38
CA LEU A 151 -12.63 -11.20 -33.81
C LEU A 151 -14.07 -10.98 -33.33
N ARG A 152 -14.26 -10.60 -32.06
CA ARG A 152 -15.59 -10.27 -31.52
C ARG A 152 -16.24 -9.10 -32.26
N MET A 153 -15.50 -8.02 -32.54
CA MET A 153 -15.99 -6.87 -33.29
C MET A 153 -16.49 -7.30 -34.69
N ARG A 154 -15.77 -8.18 -35.37
CA ARG A 154 -16.19 -8.72 -36.69
C ARG A 154 -17.48 -9.51 -36.61
N ASN A 155 -17.66 -10.31 -35.56
CA ASN A 155 -18.89 -11.07 -35.37
C ASN A 155 -20.08 -10.13 -35.11
N VAL A 156 -19.92 -9.17 -34.17
CA VAL A 156 -20.95 -8.16 -33.90
C VAL A 156 -21.27 -7.31 -35.14
N ALA A 157 -20.27 -6.93 -35.94
CA ALA A 157 -20.47 -6.19 -37.19
C ALA A 157 -21.28 -7.01 -38.22
N ARG A 158 -21.01 -8.32 -38.35
CA ARG A 158 -21.80 -9.22 -39.23
C ARG A 158 -23.25 -9.36 -38.79
N GLU A 159 -23.46 -9.51 -37.46
CA GLU A 159 -24.81 -9.64 -36.89
C GLU A 159 -25.65 -8.37 -37.03
N ASN A 160 -25.02 -7.22 -37.24
CA ASN A 160 -25.69 -5.91 -37.35
C ASN A 160 -25.53 -5.27 -38.75
N ASP A 161 -25.20 -6.05 -39.76
CA ASP A 161 -25.06 -5.65 -41.14
C ASP A 161 -24.08 -4.46 -41.39
N VAL A 162 -23.07 -4.33 -40.49
CA VAL A 162 -22.00 -3.34 -40.64
C VAL A 162 -21.00 -3.84 -41.70
N PRO A 163 -20.76 -3.09 -42.78
CA PRO A 163 -19.82 -3.47 -43.82
C PRO A 163 -18.41 -3.68 -43.33
N ILE A 164 -17.85 -4.84 -43.64
CA ILE A 164 -16.48 -5.22 -43.22
C ILE A 164 -15.57 -5.13 -44.44
N LEU A 165 -14.51 -4.32 -44.33
CA LEU A 165 -13.56 -4.09 -45.42
C LEU A 165 -12.14 -4.49 -44.99
N GLU A 166 -11.58 -5.39 -45.77
CA GLU A 166 -10.21 -5.86 -45.51
C GLU A 166 -9.20 -4.87 -46.11
N ARG A 167 -8.51 -4.15 -45.23
CA ARG A 167 -7.41 -3.23 -45.56
C ARG A 167 -6.32 -3.35 -44.48
N PRO A 168 -5.45 -4.39 -44.54
CA PRO A 168 -4.52 -4.71 -43.44
C PRO A 168 -3.57 -3.58 -43.04
N ALA A 169 -3.04 -2.86 -44.03
CA ALA A 169 -2.15 -1.71 -43.79
C ALA A 169 -2.88 -0.58 -43.07
N LEU A 170 -4.06 -0.18 -43.60
CA LEU A 170 -4.85 0.90 -43.03
C LEU A 170 -5.39 0.57 -41.64
N ALA A 171 -5.83 -0.67 -41.39
CA ALA A 171 -6.29 -1.12 -40.08
C ALA A 171 -5.20 -1.04 -39.01
N ARG A 172 -3.96 -1.42 -39.37
CA ARG A 172 -2.79 -1.35 -38.48
C ARG A 172 -2.44 0.11 -38.14
N ASP A 173 -2.37 0.94 -39.16
CA ASP A 173 -1.98 2.34 -39.01
C ASP A 173 -3.02 3.12 -38.20
N LEU A 174 -4.32 2.92 -38.45
CA LEU A 174 -5.40 3.51 -37.66
C LEU A 174 -5.37 3.02 -36.20
N TYR A 175 -5.21 1.72 -35.98
CA TYR A 175 -5.16 1.15 -34.62
C TYR A 175 -4.06 1.77 -33.77
N SER A 176 -2.88 2.03 -34.37
CA SER A 176 -1.70 2.56 -33.66
C SER A 176 -1.70 4.08 -33.51
N SER A 177 -2.39 4.82 -34.39
CA SER A 177 -2.26 6.28 -34.48
C SER A 177 -3.48 7.07 -34.05
N VAL A 178 -4.65 6.42 -33.84
CA VAL A 178 -5.90 7.11 -33.48
C VAL A 178 -6.52 6.45 -32.25
N ASP A 179 -6.91 7.22 -31.27
CA ASP A 179 -7.62 6.70 -30.10
C ASP A 179 -9.14 6.69 -30.27
N ILE A 180 -9.82 5.91 -29.42
CA ILE A 180 -11.29 5.80 -29.45
C ILE A 180 -11.90 7.16 -29.12
N GLY A 181 -12.83 7.62 -29.95
CA GLY A 181 -13.46 8.93 -29.84
C GLY A 181 -12.72 10.04 -30.58
N GLU A 182 -11.56 9.76 -31.18
CA GLU A 182 -10.82 10.76 -31.98
C GLU A 182 -11.16 10.70 -33.45
N SER A 183 -11.07 11.86 -34.09
CA SER A 183 -11.19 12.00 -35.54
C SER A 183 -9.92 11.49 -36.22
N ILE A 184 -10.07 10.90 -37.40
CA ILE A 184 -8.95 10.41 -38.20
C ILE A 184 -8.05 11.56 -38.66
N PRO A 185 -6.70 11.39 -38.67
CA PRO A 185 -5.76 12.35 -39.25
C PRO A 185 -5.95 12.51 -40.77
N GLU A 186 -5.65 13.70 -41.28
CA GLU A 186 -5.77 14.06 -42.70
C GLU A 186 -5.12 13.09 -43.68
N ARG A 187 -3.98 12.48 -43.28
CA ARG A 187 -3.25 11.48 -44.09
C ARG A 187 -4.09 10.27 -44.47
N PHE A 188 -5.18 9.97 -43.73
CA PHE A 188 -6.09 8.86 -44.02
C PHE A 188 -7.35 9.27 -44.76
N TYR A 189 -7.61 10.56 -44.92
CA TYR A 189 -8.88 11.05 -45.50
C TYR A 189 -9.17 10.44 -46.89
N LYS A 190 -8.18 10.40 -47.79
CA LYS A 190 -8.36 9.86 -49.13
C LYS A 190 -8.78 8.38 -49.09
N ALA A 191 -8.06 7.57 -48.32
CA ALA A 191 -8.33 6.12 -48.24
C ALA A 191 -9.71 5.84 -47.60
N ILE A 192 -10.07 6.61 -46.57
CA ILE A 192 -11.33 6.41 -45.85
C ILE A 192 -12.52 6.99 -46.67
N ALA A 193 -12.35 8.10 -47.38
CA ALA A 193 -13.35 8.61 -48.27
C ALA A 193 -13.70 7.62 -49.39
N GLU A 194 -12.72 6.93 -49.98
CA GLU A 194 -12.96 5.85 -50.96
C GLU A 194 -13.78 4.70 -50.36
N ILE A 195 -13.47 4.31 -49.15
CA ILE A 195 -14.16 3.26 -48.37
C ILE A 195 -15.61 3.66 -48.10
N LEU A 196 -15.82 4.85 -47.53
CA LEU A 196 -17.17 5.35 -47.23
C LEU A 196 -18.03 5.55 -48.49
N ALA A 197 -17.44 6.04 -49.55
CA ALA A 197 -18.14 6.16 -50.85
C ALA A 197 -18.56 4.79 -51.40
N TYR A 198 -17.78 3.76 -51.22
CA TYR A 198 -18.11 2.37 -51.55
C TYR A 198 -19.26 1.86 -50.70
N VAL A 199 -19.17 2.05 -49.37
CA VAL A 199 -20.21 1.62 -48.41
C VAL A 199 -21.57 2.30 -48.69
N TYR A 200 -21.56 3.61 -48.95
CA TYR A 200 -22.80 4.32 -49.24
C TYR A 200 -23.44 3.84 -50.54
N ARG A 201 -22.65 3.49 -51.56
CA ARG A 201 -23.18 2.86 -52.78
C ARG A 201 -23.82 1.50 -52.51
N LEU A 202 -23.26 0.71 -51.62
CA LEU A 202 -23.85 -0.58 -51.23
C LEU A 202 -25.16 -0.43 -50.44
N LYS A 203 -25.29 0.63 -49.62
CA LYS A 203 -26.50 0.90 -48.83
C LYS A 203 -27.64 1.52 -49.70
N SER A 204 -27.30 2.10 -50.87
CA SER A 204 -28.25 2.75 -51.76
C SER A 204 -28.76 1.85 -52.93
N ALA A 205 -28.18 0.66 -53.06
CA ALA A 205 -28.55 -0.37 -54.03
C ALA A 205 -29.47 -1.41 -53.42
#